data_4b7155ea4d56d949f07c3628a65e24e6
#
_entry.id   4b7155ea4d56d949f07c3628a65e24e6
#
_cell.length_a   1.000
_cell.length_b   1.000
_cell.length_c   1.000
_cell.angle_alpha   90.00
_cell.angle_beta   90.00
_cell.angle_gamma   90.00
#
_symmetry.space_group_name_H-M   'P 1'
#
loop_
_entity.id
_entity.type
_entity.pdbx_description
1 polymer ?
#
loop_
_entity_poly.entity_id
_entity_poly.type
_entity_poly.pdbx_seq_one_letter_code
_entity_poly.pdbx_strand_id
1 'polypeptide(L)'
;MRRWVCALLAGVVLLSGCGAGVISTAGETRDTGDPKYVALTFDDGPSPRCTPRLLDGLREMGAKATFFVVGCQAVKDPDIVQRIAAEGHQVGNHSYDHADLHSLTSAQAMADLEKNDALLR
;
A
#
# COMPACT_ATOMS: atom_id res chain seq x y z
N MET A 1 16.21 -1.30 -27.50
CA MET A 1 15.73 -0.57 -26.31
C MET A 1 14.57 -1.37 -25.70
N ARG A 2 14.86 -2.16 -24.66
CA ARG A 2 13.83 -3.00 -23.98
C ARG A 2 13.16 -2.15 -22.92
N ARG A 3 11.92 -1.78 -23.19
CA ARG A 3 11.05 -1.11 -22.21
C ARG A 3 10.64 -2.14 -21.16
N TRP A 4 11.22 -2.07 -19.96
CA TRP A 4 10.78 -2.84 -18.81
C TRP A 4 9.51 -2.16 -18.27
N VAL A 5 8.40 -2.86 -18.41
CA VAL A 5 7.15 -2.47 -17.75
C VAL A 5 7.26 -2.95 -16.31
N CYS A 6 7.36 -2.02 -15.34
CA CYS A 6 7.15 -2.36 -13.94
C CYS A 6 5.70 -2.82 -13.80
N ALA A 7 5.50 -4.11 -13.55
CA ALA A 7 4.17 -4.64 -13.24
C ALA A 7 3.76 -4.08 -11.87
N LEU A 8 2.84 -3.12 -11.87
CA LEU A 8 2.18 -2.63 -10.67
C LEU A 8 1.11 -3.67 -10.30
N LEU A 9 1.36 -4.46 -9.25
CA LEU A 9 0.32 -5.22 -8.59
C LEU A 9 -0.47 -4.25 -7.69
N ALA A 10 -1.52 -3.67 -8.25
CA ALA A 10 -2.50 -2.92 -7.48
C ALA A 10 -3.51 -3.93 -6.90
N GLY A 11 -3.42 -4.21 -5.61
CA GLY A 11 -4.44 -4.96 -4.90
C GLY A 11 -5.67 -4.07 -4.67
N VAL A 12 -6.79 -4.41 -5.27
CA VAL A 12 -8.08 -3.78 -4.96
C VAL A 12 -8.70 -4.55 -3.80
N VAL A 13 -8.72 -3.98 -2.61
CA VAL A 13 -9.46 -4.52 -1.48
C VAL A 13 -10.89 -3.99 -1.54
N LEU A 14 -11.83 -4.85 -1.94
CA LEU A 14 -13.26 -4.60 -1.81
C LEU A 14 -13.69 -4.91 -0.37
N LEU A 15 -13.98 -3.89 0.41
CA LEU A 15 -14.66 -4.03 1.70
C LEU A 15 -16.12 -4.39 1.43
N SER A 16 -16.43 -5.70 1.46
CA SER A 16 -17.81 -6.18 1.49
C SER A 16 -18.32 -6.18 2.93
N GLY A 17 -19.32 -5.33 3.18
CA GLY A 17 -20.14 -5.41 4.39
C GLY A 17 -20.86 -6.76 4.45
N CYS A 18 -20.85 -7.39 5.63
CA CYS A 18 -21.50 -8.66 5.93
C CYS A 18 -23.03 -8.52 5.78
N GLY A 19 -23.56 -9.05 4.69
CA GLY A 19 -24.99 -9.24 4.47
C GLY A 19 -25.17 -10.52 3.67
N ALA A 20 -25.76 -11.55 4.26
CA ALA A 20 -26.09 -12.79 3.57
C ALA A 20 -27.10 -12.52 2.45
N GLY A 21 -26.73 -12.83 1.21
CA GLY A 21 -27.67 -12.71 0.12
C GLY A 21 -27.08 -12.96 -1.25
N VAL A 22 -27.32 -14.16 -1.76
CA VAL A 22 -27.53 -14.51 -3.17
C VAL A 22 -26.48 -14.03 -4.19
N ILE A 23 -25.73 -14.99 -4.70
CA ILE A 23 -24.98 -14.84 -5.97
C ILE A 23 -25.99 -14.55 -7.06
N SER A 24 -26.07 -13.32 -7.51
CA SER A 24 -26.79 -12.92 -8.71
C SER A 24 -25.78 -12.76 -9.84
N THR A 25 -25.93 -13.58 -10.86
CA THR A 25 -25.25 -13.48 -12.14
C THR A 25 -25.48 -12.09 -12.77
N ALA A 26 -24.39 -11.49 -13.26
CA ALA A 26 -24.34 -10.36 -14.21
C ALA A 26 -25.58 -9.43 -14.17
N GLY A 27 -25.64 -8.60 -13.14
CA GLY A 27 -26.63 -7.54 -13.04
C GLY A 27 -26.02 -6.21 -13.45
N GLU A 28 -26.70 -5.49 -14.32
CA GLU A 28 -26.47 -4.08 -14.62
C GLU A 28 -26.09 -3.31 -13.36
N THR A 29 -24.91 -2.71 -13.36
CA THR A 29 -24.55 -1.75 -12.35
C THR A 29 -25.49 -0.56 -12.51
N ARG A 30 -26.54 -0.48 -11.66
CA ARG A 30 -27.32 0.74 -11.53
C ARG A 30 -26.35 1.83 -11.07
N ASP A 31 -26.11 2.79 -11.92
CA ASP A 31 -25.44 4.02 -11.52
C ASP A 31 -26.37 4.72 -10.53
N THR A 32 -26.07 4.62 -9.24
CA THR A 32 -26.88 5.24 -8.16
C THR A 32 -26.64 6.74 -8.07
N GLY A 33 -25.74 7.31 -8.89
CA GLY A 33 -25.33 8.70 -8.80
C GLY A 33 -24.42 9.00 -7.59
N ASP A 34 -24.14 8.00 -6.76
CA ASP A 34 -23.24 8.15 -5.63
C ASP A 34 -21.77 8.21 -6.11
N PRO A 35 -20.93 9.04 -5.48
CA PRO A 35 -19.53 9.10 -5.82
C PRO A 35 -18.85 7.74 -5.60
N LYS A 36 -18.13 7.25 -6.61
CA LYS A 36 -17.37 6.02 -6.52
C LYS A 36 -15.96 6.33 -5.99
N TYR A 37 -15.59 5.65 -4.91
CA TYR A 37 -14.28 5.81 -4.28
C TYR A 37 -13.39 4.58 -4.54
N VAL A 38 -12.11 4.83 -4.76
CA VAL A 38 -11.07 3.81 -4.86
C VAL A 38 -9.97 4.16 -3.88
N ALA A 39 -9.53 3.20 -3.07
CA ALA A 39 -8.33 3.33 -2.27
C ALA A 39 -7.15 2.73 -3.05
N LEU A 40 -6.10 3.52 -3.24
CA LEU A 40 -4.85 3.05 -3.83
C LEU A 40 -3.90 2.69 -2.70
N THR A 41 -3.38 1.46 -2.70
CA THR A 41 -2.40 0.99 -1.72
C THR A 41 -1.21 0.37 -2.43
N PHE A 42 -0.02 0.58 -1.89
CA PHE A 42 1.24 0.06 -2.41
C PHE A 42 2.06 -0.52 -1.26
N ASP A 43 2.38 -1.80 -1.38
CA ASP A 43 3.08 -2.57 -0.37
C ASP A 43 4.57 -2.75 -0.75
N ASP A 44 5.38 -3.28 0.17
CA ASP A 44 6.77 -3.70 -0.01
C ASP A 44 7.77 -2.58 -0.31
N GLY A 45 7.36 -1.31 -0.24
CA GLY A 45 8.26 -0.16 -0.44
C GLY A 45 9.07 0.23 0.80
N PRO A 46 9.90 1.29 0.65
CA PRO A 46 10.19 2.02 -0.57
C PRO A 46 11.12 1.29 -1.52
N SER A 47 11.01 1.58 -2.81
CA SER A 47 11.95 1.13 -3.83
C SER A 47 12.57 2.35 -4.52
N PRO A 48 13.90 2.53 -4.53
CA PRO A 48 14.55 3.69 -5.15
C PRO A 48 14.34 3.76 -6.67
N ARG A 49 13.97 2.64 -7.30
CA ARG A 49 13.70 2.59 -8.75
C ARG A 49 12.25 2.91 -9.10
N CYS A 50 11.30 2.51 -8.25
CA CYS A 50 9.87 2.55 -8.58
C CYS A 50 9.14 3.64 -7.82
N THR A 51 9.37 3.78 -6.51
CA THR A 51 8.59 4.69 -5.66
C THR A 51 8.66 6.15 -6.08
N PRO A 52 9.83 6.73 -6.45
CA PRO A 52 9.89 8.11 -6.91
C PRO A 52 9.05 8.36 -8.17
N ARG A 53 9.09 7.44 -9.12
CA ARG A 53 8.31 7.55 -10.37
C ARG A 53 6.81 7.42 -10.13
N LEU A 54 6.43 6.57 -9.17
CA LEU A 54 5.03 6.42 -8.76
C LEU A 54 4.52 7.71 -8.12
N LEU A 55 5.30 8.32 -7.23
CA LEU A 55 4.97 9.60 -6.61
C LEU A 55 4.81 10.72 -7.65
N ASP A 56 5.70 10.76 -8.65
CA ASP A 56 5.58 11.71 -9.75
C ASP A 56 4.24 11.55 -10.48
N GLY A 57 3.86 10.32 -10.83
CA GLY A 57 2.59 10.02 -11.50
C GLY A 57 1.36 10.34 -10.63
N LEU A 58 1.41 10.01 -9.34
CA LEU A 58 0.32 10.35 -8.41
C LEU A 58 0.15 11.86 -8.27
N ARG A 59 1.25 12.61 -8.20
CA ARG A 59 1.24 14.06 -8.15
C ARG A 59 0.64 14.68 -9.42
N GLU A 60 1.02 14.18 -10.59
CA GLU A 60 0.47 14.64 -11.89
C GLU A 60 -1.05 14.41 -11.98
N MET A 61 -1.53 13.32 -11.39
CA MET A 61 -2.96 12.98 -11.37
C MET A 61 -3.73 13.64 -10.21
N GLY A 62 -3.06 14.34 -9.29
CA GLY A 62 -3.68 14.87 -8.07
C GLY A 62 -4.20 13.77 -7.13
N ALA A 63 -3.70 12.55 -7.27
CA ALA A 63 -4.16 11.38 -6.51
C ALA A 63 -3.35 11.20 -5.22
N LYS A 64 -4.00 10.63 -4.21
CA LYS A 64 -3.38 10.21 -2.95
C LYS A 64 -3.47 8.71 -2.78
N ALA A 65 -2.51 8.15 -2.04
CA ALA A 65 -2.40 6.71 -1.82
C ALA A 65 -1.92 6.41 -0.40
N THR A 66 -1.98 5.15 0.00
CA THR A 66 -1.34 4.61 1.19
C THR A 66 -0.16 3.74 0.77
N PHE A 67 0.98 3.96 1.40
CA PHE A 67 2.18 3.16 1.21
C PHE A 67 2.44 2.35 2.47
N PHE A 68 2.33 1.03 2.39
CA PHE A 68 2.72 0.12 3.47
C PHE A 68 4.21 -0.19 3.35
N VAL A 69 4.98 0.39 4.26
CA VAL A 69 6.44 0.48 4.17
C VAL A 69 7.10 -0.59 5.01
N VAL A 70 8.03 -1.33 4.39
CA VAL A 70 8.89 -2.32 5.05
C VAL A 70 10.07 -1.61 5.71
N GLY A 71 10.26 -1.80 7.01
CA GLY A 71 11.24 -1.06 7.82
C GLY A 71 12.67 -1.20 7.31
N CYS A 72 13.11 -2.40 6.97
CA CYS A 72 14.46 -2.64 6.44
C CYS A 72 14.72 -1.96 5.08
N GLN A 73 13.69 -1.63 4.32
CA GLN A 73 13.81 -0.82 3.10
C GLN A 73 13.79 0.68 3.43
N ALA A 74 12.93 1.09 4.38
CA ALA A 74 12.85 2.48 4.82
C ALA A 74 14.18 3.01 5.38
N VAL A 75 14.91 2.19 6.11
CA VAL A 75 16.24 2.55 6.64
C VAL A 75 17.25 2.83 5.54
N LYS A 76 17.14 2.14 4.39
CA LYS A 76 18.05 2.33 3.24
C LYS A 76 17.73 3.58 2.45
N ASP A 77 16.46 3.93 2.36
CA ASP A 77 15.96 5.02 1.52
C ASP A 77 15.02 5.95 2.30
N PRO A 78 15.48 6.56 3.43
CA PRO A 78 14.64 7.38 4.31
C PRO A 78 14.06 8.61 3.61
N ASP A 79 14.80 9.20 2.66
CA ASP A 79 14.35 10.36 1.90
C ASP A 79 13.09 10.06 1.08
N ILE A 80 12.94 8.81 0.61
CA ILE A 80 11.75 8.40 -0.13
C ILE A 80 10.54 8.32 0.82
N VAL A 81 10.72 7.81 2.04
CA VAL A 81 9.65 7.76 3.05
C VAL A 81 9.21 9.17 3.43
N GLN A 82 10.17 10.08 3.65
CA GLN A 82 9.89 11.49 3.92
C GLN A 82 9.12 12.14 2.76
N ARG A 83 9.51 11.84 1.52
CA ARG A 83 8.83 12.33 0.32
C ARG A 83 7.39 11.84 0.24
N ILE A 84 7.13 10.54 0.53
CA ILE A 84 5.78 9.98 0.58
C ILE A 84 4.90 10.79 1.54
N ALA A 85 5.38 11.05 2.76
CA ALA A 85 4.65 11.82 3.75
C ALA A 85 4.48 13.30 3.35
N ALA A 86 5.54 13.94 2.86
CA ALA A 86 5.54 15.35 2.45
C ALA A 86 4.58 15.63 1.28
N GLU A 87 4.42 14.66 0.37
CA GLU A 87 3.46 14.76 -0.73
C GLU A 87 2.01 14.43 -0.29
N GLY A 88 1.78 14.18 1.01
CA GLY A 88 0.44 14.01 1.60
C GLY A 88 -0.17 12.63 1.35
N HIS A 89 0.64 11.62 1.15
CA HIS A 89 0.25 10.22 1.15
C HIS A 89 0.25 9.66 2.57
N GLN A 90 -0.50 8.58 2.80
CA GLN A 90 -0.42 7.85 4.06
C GLN A 90 0.77 6.89 4.06
N VAL A 91 1.45 6.78 5.21
CA VAL A 91 2.47 5.77 5.47
C VAL A 91 1.89 4.76 6.45
N GLY A 92 1.91 3.49 6.08
CA GLY A 92 1.47 2.36 6.90
C GLY A 92 2.64 1.44 7.25
N ASN A 93 2.47 0.68 8.31
CA ASN A 93 3.45 -0.30 8.78
C ASN A 93 3.29 -1.62 8.01
N HIS A 94 4.36 -2.08 7.32
CA HIS A 94 4.39 -3.37 6.62
C HIS A 94 5.45 -4.30 7.20
N SER A 95 5.52 -4.38 8.54
CA SER A 95 6.56 -5.08 9.28
C SER A 95 7.97 -4.51 9.08
N TYR A 96 8.95 -4.95 9.86
CA TYR A 96 10.33 -4.48 9.70
C TYR A 96 11.12 -5.32 8.72
N ASP A 97 11.08 -6.65 8.87
CA ASP A 97 11.87 -7.59 8.07
C ASP A 97 11.06 -8.26 6.93
N HIS A 98 9.75 -7.98 6.82
CA HIS A 98 8.84 -8.62 5.87
C HIS A 98 8.83 -10.15 6.00
N ALA A 99 9.00 -10.66 7.23
CA ALA A 99 9.00 -12.08 7.51
C ALA A 99 7.59 -12.68 7.40
N ASP A 100 7.52 -13.97 7.06
CA ASP A 100 6.25 -14.70 7.15
C ASP A 100 5.80 -14.79 8.62
N LEU A 101 4.77 -14.03 8.96
CA LEU A 101 4.24 -13.94 10.32
C LEU A 101 3.75 -15.30 10.86
N HIS A 102 3.34 -16.24 9.99
CA HIS A 102 2.98 -17.59 10.38
C HIS A 102 4.17 -18.39 10.92
N SER A 103 5.39 -18.06 10.52
CA SER A 103 6.61 -18.72 11.01
C SER A 103 7.11 -18.16 12.34
N LEU A 104 6.52 -17.06 12.82
CA LEU A 104 6.93 -16.36 14.03
C LEU A 104 6.03 -16.69 15.20
N THR A 105 6.58 -16.61 16.41
CA THR A 105 5.75 -16.54 17.62
C THR A 105 5.08 -15.17 17.70
N SER A 106 3.97 -15.07 18.45
CA SER A 106 3.26 -13.79 18.65
C SER A 106 4.20 -12.69 19.18
N ALA A 107 5.11 -13.03 20.09
CA ALA A 107 6.06 -12.08 20.65
C ALA A 107 7.06 -11.58 19.58
N GLN A 108 7.54 -12.46 18.70
CA GLN A 108 8.43 -12.09 17.59
C GLN A 108 7.71 -11.21 16.56
N ALA A 109 6.47 -11.58 16.20
CA ALA A 109 5.67 -10.79 15.27
C ALA A 109 5.39 -9.37 15.83
N MET A 110 5.04 -9.27 17.12
CA MET A 110 4.83 -7.97 17.77
C MET A 110 6.11 -7.15 17.80
N ALA A 111 7.25 -7.74 18.15
CA ALA A 111 8.53 -7.03 18.18
C ALA A 111 8.94 -6.49 16.80
N ASP A 112 8.68 -7.24 15.73
CA ASP A 112 8.95 -6.81 14.37
C ASP A 112 8.07 -5.63 13.94
N LEU A 113 6.77 -5.70 14.25
CA LEU A 113 5.83 -4.61 13.98
C LEU A 113 6.16 -3.35 14.78
N GLU A 114 6.48 -3.49 16.08
CA GLU A 114 6.86 -2.37 16.96
C GLU A 114 8.15 -1.70 16.51
N LYS A 115 9.12 -2.50 16.04
CA LYS A 115 10.38 -1.99 15.49
C LYS A 115 10.15 -1.09 14.30
N ASN A 116 9.26 -1.49 13.39
CA ASN A 116 8.92 -0.66 12.22
C ASN A 116 8.09 0.56 12.62
N ASP A 117 7.15 0.42 13.56
CA ASP A 117 6.34 1.52 14.05
C ASP A 117 7.20 2.63 14.69
N ALA A 118 8.22 2.24 15.46
CA ALA A 118 9.17 3.19 16.03
C ALA A 118 10.02 3.93 15.00
N LEU A 119 10.27 3.30 13.84
CA LEU A 119 11.01 3.90 12.73
C LEU A 119 10.16 4.92 11.95
N LEU A 120 8.85 4.66 11.82
CA LEU A 120 7.94 5.46 10.98
C LEU A 120 7.31 6.66 11.70
N ARG A 121 7.59 6.83 13.00
CA ARG A 121 7.14 7.98 13.83
C ARG A 121 8.09 9.15 13.72
#